data_4d7aee96058068745ceb2033061ee392
#
_entry.id   4d7aee96058068745ceb2033061ee392
#
_cell.length_a   1.000
_cell.length_b   1.000
_cell.length_c   1.000
_cell.angle_alpha   90.00
_cell.angle_beta   90.00
_cell.angle_gamma   90.00
#
_symmetry.space_group_name_H-M   'P 1'
#
loop_
_entity.id
_entity.type
_entity.pdbx_description
1 polymer ?
#
loop_
_entity_poly.entity_id
_entity_poly.type
_entity_poly.pdbx_seq_one_letter_code
_entity_poly.pdbx_strand_id
1 'polypeptide(L)'
;MLRFKVDIALAREGELMLQGWAFGSNPEEEVKFTVVDQAGNPVPGTTVSSVRRDEVVSAFFGDYVKAHGALQRDLGFDVHTPYAQGETRILVLQLGGQTKRVKFTDHILEEFNSVAHRKREKLLALFHWETVEVAWEYFQKHGLRALF
;
A
#
# COMPACT_ATOMS: atom_id res chain seq x y z
N MET A 1 12.24 9.97 5.09
CA MET A 1 11.41 9.83 3.87
C MET A 1 10.55 8.60 4.01
N LEU A 2 9.24 8.75 3.87
CA LEU A 2 8.29 7.63 3.92
C LEU A 2 7.93 7.18 2.50
N ARG A 3 8.20 5.92 2.19
CA ARG A 3 7.81 5.29 0.93
C ARG A 3 6.86 4.15 1.20
N PHE A 4 5.89 3.97 0.33
CA PHE A 4 4.92 2.91 0.46
C PHE A 4 4.31 2.53 -0.89
N LYS A 5 3.71 1.35 -0.92
CA LYS A 5 2.94 0.87 -2.06
C LYS A 5 1.79 0.03 -1.55
N VAL A 6 0.61 0.21 -2.12
CA VAL A 6 -0.53 -0.67 -1.89
C VAL A 6 -0.62 -1.63 -3.08
N ASP A 7 -0.38 -2.90 -2.84
CA ASP A 7 -0.41 -3.93 -3.89
C ASP A 7 -1.82 -4.45 -4.13
N ILE A 8 -2.59 -4.57 -3.05
CA ILE A 8 -3.95 -5.12 -3.09
C ILE A 8 -4.88 -4.20 -2.32
N ALA A 9 -6.01 -3.87 -2.94
CA ALA A 9 -7.11 -3.16 -2.31
C ALA A 9 -8.40 -3.83 -2.76
N LEU A 10 -9.00 -4.62 -1.88
CA LEU A 10 -10.15 -5.47 -2.21
C LEU A 10 -11.26 -5.31 -1.20
N ALA A 11 -12.45 -4.89 -1.68
CA ALA A 11 -13.66 -4.82 -0.87
C ALA A 11 -14.47 -6.10 -1.06
N ARG A 12 -14.79 -6.79 0.03
CA ARG A 12 -15.44 -8.08 -0.03
C ARG A 12 -16.10 -8.41 1.31
N GLU A 13 -17.35 -8.80 1.25
CA GLU A 13 -18.10 -9.27 2.43
C GLU A 13 -18.08 -8.31 3.62
N GLY A 14 -18.29 -7.02 3.35
CA GLY A 14 -18.35 -6.00 4.40
C GLY A 14 -16.99 -5.54 4.91
N GLU A 15 -15.92 -5.89 4.22
CA GLU A 15 -14.56 -5.58 4.64
C GLU A 15 -13.73 -5.07 3.47
N LEU A 16 -12.83 -4.15 3.76
CA LEU A 16 -11.80 -3.71 2.83
C LEU A 16 -10.47 -4.27 3.32
N MET A 17 -9.78 -5.00 2.44
CA MET A 17 -8.46 -5.54 2.69
C MET A 17 -7.43 -4.75 1.90
N LEU A 18 -6.41 -4.27 2.57
CA LEU A 18 -5.30 -3.51 1.98
C LEU A 18 -4.00 -4.22 2.31
N GLN A 19 -3.20 -4.52 1.30
CA GLN A 19 -1.89 -5.12 1.47
C GLN A 19 -0.85 -4.36 0.69
N GLY A 20 0.35 -4.29 1.22
CA GLY A 20 1.45 -3.61 0.58
C GLY A 20 2.67 -3.57 1.47
N TRP A 21 3.49 -2.55 1.29
CA TRP A 21 4.68 -2.33 2.10
C TRP A 21 4.87 -0.84 2.36
N ALA A 22 5.62 -0.55 3.43
CA ALA A 22 5.96 0.82 3.80
C ALA A 22 7.23 0.85 4.62
N PHE A 23 8.08 1.85 4.38
CA PHE A 23 9.32 2.04 5.12
C PHE A 23 9.81 3.49 5.01
N GLY A 24 10.69 3.86 5.92
CA GLY A 24 11.43 5.11 5.85
C GLY A 24 12.88 4.88 5.41
N SER A 25 13.72 5.89 5.56
CA SER A 25 15.14 5.79 5.25
C SER A 25 15.84 4.77 6.14
N ASN A 26 15.41 4.65 7.41
CA ASN A 26 15.85 3.59 8.31
C ASN A 26 14.81 2.47 8.24
N PRO A 27 15.16 1.28 7.72
CA PRO A 27 14.19 0.19 7.57
C PRO A 27 13.68 -0.39 8.88
N GLU A 28 14.37 -0.15 9.99
CA GLU A 28 13.96 -0.62 11.31
C GLU A 28 12.95 0.31 11.99
N GLU A 29 12.78 1.52 11.49
CA GLU A 29 11.83 2.47 12.05
C GLU A 29 10.41 2.07 11.69
N GLU A 30 9.57 1.92 12.70
CA GLU A 30 8.20 1.45 12.53
C GLU A 30 7.30 2.51 11.88
N VAL A 31 6.56 2.11 10.87
CA VAL A 31 5.52 2.92 10.25
C VAL A 31 4.20 2.62 10.96
N LYS A 32 3.49 3.65 11.37
CA LYS A 32 2.18 3.52 12.02
C LYS A 32 1.07 3.61 10.99
N PHE A 33 0.09 2.74 11.12
CA PHE A 33 -1.07 2.67 10.21
C PHE A 33 -2.35 2.93 10.99
N THR A 34 -3.21 3.76 10.40
CA THR A 34 -4.56 4.02 10.90
C THR A 34 -5.49 4.08 9.71
N VAL A 35 -6.73 3.64 9.88
CA VAL A 35 -7.77 3.85 8.89
C VAL A 35 -8.80 4.78 9.48
N VAL A 36 -9.11 5.84 8.75
CA VAL A 36 -10.11 6.83 9.17
C VAL A 36 -11.21 6.93 8.12
N ASP A 37 -12.37 7.43 8.54
CA ASP A 37 -13.48 7.72 7.64
C ASP A 37 -13.30 9.10 7.00
N GLN A 38 -14.28 9.54 6.23
CA GLN A 38 -14.22 10.83 5.53
C GLN A 38 -14.17 12.02 6.50
N ALA A 39 -14.75 11.87 7.68
CA ALA A 39 -14.71 12.91 8.72
C ALA A 39 -13.39 12.93 9.50
N GLY A 40 -12.50 11.96 9.25
CA GLY A 40 -11.22 11.86 9.94
C GLY A 40 -11.26 11.05 11.22
N ASN A 41 -12.35 10.37 11.52
CA ASN A 41 -12.48 9.55 12.72
C ASN A 41 -11.94 8.14 12.47
N PRO A 42 -11.21 7.55 13.44
CA PRO A 42 -10.77 6.17 13.32
C PRO A 42 -11.95 5.21 13.13
N VAL A 43 -11.78 4.24 12.25
CA VAL A 43 -12.82 3.24 11.96
C VAL A 43 -12.67 2.08 12.95
N PRO A 44 -13.69 1.85 13.81
CA PRO A 44 -13.65 0.71 14.74
C PRO A 44 -13.61 -0.63 14.00
N GLY A 45 -12.96 -1.61 14.59
CA GLY A 45 -12.85 -2.94 14.00
C GLY A 45 -11.74 -3.08 12.96
N THR A 46 -10.91 -2.05 12.79
CA THR A 46 -9.74 -2.12 11.91
C THR A 46 -8.63 -2.91 12.58
N THR A 47 -8.03 -3.82 11.83
CA THR A 47 -6.86 -4.59 12.28
C THR A 47 -5.68 -4.34 11.35
N VAL A 48 -4.49 -4.28 11.92
CA VAL A 48 -3.24 -4.07 11.19
C VAL A 48 -2.25 -5.15 11.60
N SER A 49 -1.69 -5.83 10.62
CA SER A 49 -0.66 -6.86 10.85
C SER A 49 0.56 -6.57 9.99
N SER A 50 1.73 -6.96 10.48
CA SER A 50 2.97 -6.91 9.70
C SER A 50 3.09 -8.18 8.86
N VAL A 51 3.68 -8.04 7.67
CA VAL A 51 3.90 -9.14 6.75
C VAL A 51 5.34 -9.12 6.27
N ARG A 52 5.98 -10.27 6.31
CA ARG A 52 7.35 -10.40 5.79
C ARG A 52 7.36 -10.26 4.25
N ARG A 53 8.22 -9.38 3.75
CA ARG A 53 8.35 -9.10 2.32
C ARG A 53 9.84 -9.11 1.95
N ASP A 54 10.40 -10.30 1.81
CA ASP A 54 11.83 -10.48 1.50
C ASP A 54 12.24 -9.82 0.19
N GLU A 55 11.35 -9.84 -0.80
CA GLU A 55 11.61 -9.24 -2.10
C GLU A 55 11.73 -7.70 -2.01
N VAL A 56 10.98 -7.09 -1.09
CA VAL A 56 11.07 -5.64 -0.85
C VAL A 56 12.37 -5.31 -0.14
N VAL A 57 12.73 -6.10 0.85
CA VAL A 57 14.00 -5.95 1.57
C VAL A 57 15.17 -6.04 0.58
N SER A 58 15.18 -7.04 -0.27
CA SER A 58 16.24 -7.22 -1.27
C SER A 58 16.30 -6.06 -2.25
N ALA A 59 15.15 -5.55 -2.70
CA ALA A 59 15.08 -4.50 -3.68
C ALA A 59 15.59 -3.15 -3.15
N PHE A 60 15.29 -2.82 -1.89
CA PHE A 60 15.56 -1.50 -1.34
C PHE A 60 16.64 -1.48 -0.26
N PHE A 61 16.88 -2.57 0.43
CA PHE A 61 17.77 -2.63 1.59
C PHE A 61 18.77 -3.78 1.55
N GLY A 62 19.10 -4.28 0.35
CA GLY A 62 20.07 -5.35 0.21
C GLY A 62 21.42 -5.03 0.84
N ASP A 63 21.93 -3.82 0.60
CA ASP A 63 23.22 -3.36 1.16
C ASP A 63 23.13 -3.15 2.67
N TYR A 64 22.01 -2.62 3.16
CA TYR A 64 21.78 -2.45 4.59
C TYR A 64 21.85 -3.79 5.32
N VAL A 65 21.17 -4.81 4.78
CA VAL A 65 21.16 -6.15 5.38
C VAL A 65 22.55 -6.77 5.38
N LYS A 66 23.32 -6.57 4.32
CA LYS A 66 24.72 -7.04 4.27
C LYS A 66 25.58 -6.42 5.36
N ALA A 67 25.34 -5.14 5.66
CA ALA A 67 26.11 -4.40 6.66
C ALA A 67 25.65 -4.65 8.09
N HIS A 68 24.33 -4.82 8.31
CA HIS A 68 23.72 -4.84 9.65
C HIS A 68 23.01 -6.13 10.00
N GLY A 69 22.88 -7.09 9.07
CA GLY A 69 22.15 -8.33 9.28
C GLY A 69 20.67 -8.19 8.95
N ALA A 70 19.91 -9.25 9.18
CA ALA A 70 18.50 -9.31 8.87
C ALA A 70 17.70 -8.25 9.63
N LEU A 71 16.67 -7.69 8.97
CA LEU A 71 15.79 -6.72 9.61
C LEU A 71 14.97 -7.38 10.72
N GLN A 72 14.79 -6.63 11.80
CA GLN A 72 13.94 -7.05 12.92
C GLN A 72 12.47 -6.71 12.67
N ARG A 73 12.19 -5.89 11.67
CA ARG A 73 10.86 -5.43 11.31
C ARG A 73 10.46 -6.01 9.96
N ASP A 74 9.20 -6.43 9.83
CA ASP A 74 8.62 -6.80 8.54
C ASP A 74 8.15 -5.54 7.82
N LEU A 75 8.49 -5.39 6.55
CA LEU A 75 8.18 -4.17 5.78
C LEU A 75 6.77 -4.18 5.19
N GLY A 76 6.14 -5.35 5.10
CA GLY A 76 4.79 -5.47 4.57
C GLY A 76 3.72 -5.16 5.60
N PHE A 77 2.54 -4.83 5.11
CA PHE A 77 1.36 -4.63 5.96
C PHE A 77 0.15 -5.34 5.39
N ASP A 78 -0.74 -5.72 6.29
CA ASP A 78 -2.05 -6.30 5.96
C ASP A 78 -3.07 -5.59 6.85
N VAL A 79 -3.94 -4.80 6.23
CA VAL A 79 -4.95 -4.00 6.92
C VAL A 79 -6.32 -4.51 6.53
N HIS A 80 -7.15 -4.77 7.54
CA HIS A 80 -8.55 -5.12 7.37
C HIS A 80 -9.40 -4.10 8.09
N THR A 81 -10.34 -3.50 7.39
CA THR A 81 -11.22 -2.48 7.96
C THR A 81 -12.65 -2.71 7.49
N PRO A 82 -13.67 -2.51 8.36
CA PRO A 82 -15.06 -2.59 7.92
C PRO A 82 -15.32 -1.61 6.78
N TYR A 83 -16.06 -2.07 5.78
CA TYR A 83 -16.36 -1.29 4.60
C TYR A 83 -17.69 -1.74 3.99
N ALA A 84 -18.52 -0.77 3.61
CA ALA A 84 -19.74 -1.00 2.85
C ALA A 84 -19.79 -0.06 1.65
N GLN A 85 -20.53 -0.45 0.63
CA GLN A 85 -20.71 0.35 -0.56
C GLN A 85 -21.16 1.78 -0.21
N GLY A 86 -20.54 2.76 -0.85
CA GLY A 86 -20.80 4.17 -0.61
C GLY A 86 -19.96 4.81 0.49
N GLU A 87 -19.23 4.02 1.26
CA GLU A 87 -18.37 4.55 2.31
C GLU A 87 -17.00 4.96 1.77
N THR A 88 -16.32 5.79 2.54
CA THR A 88 -14.93 6.21 2.27
C THR A 88 -14.04 5.71 3.38
N ARG A 89 -12.87 5.18 3.01
CA ARG A 89 -11.82 4.80 3.95
C ARG A 89 -10.52 5.46 3.52
N ILE A 90 -9.78 5.98 4.49
CA ILE A 90 -8.50 6.62 4.25
C ILE A 90 -7.45 5.90 5.06
N LEU A 91 -6.49 5.29 4.37
CA LEU A 91 -5.33 4.68 5.01
C LEU A 91 -4.35 5.80 5.33
N VAL A 92 -3.99 5.94 6.59
CA VAL A 92 -3.05 6.94 7.06
C VAL A 92 -1.77 6.24 7.51
N LEU A 93 -0.65 6.63 6.92
CA LEU A 93 0.67 6.12 7.27
C LEU A 93 1.46 7.26 7.91
N GLN A 94 2.08 6.97 9.04
CA GLN A 94 2.86 7.97 9.78
C GLN A 94 4.24 7.42 10.12
N LEU A 95 5.24 8.26 9.90
CA LEU A 95 6.63 7.96 10.23
C LEU A 95 7.30 9.27 10.64
N GLY A 96 7.63 9.40 11.92
CA GLY A 96 8.15 10.64 12.45
C GLY A 96 7.19 11.80 12.18
N GLY A 97 7.69 12.86 11.57
CA GLY A 97 6.86 14.02 11.19
C GLY A 97 6.15 13.89 9.86
N GLN A 98 6.29 12.76 9.16
CA GLN A 98 5.68 12.56 7.85
C GLN A 98 4.37 11.81 7.95
N THR A 99 3.38 12.25 7.18
CA THR A 99 2.08 11.59 7.08
C THR A 99 1.71 11.45 5.62
N LYS A 100 1.31 10.25 5.24
CA LYS A 100 0.77 9.95 3.91
C LYS A 100 -0.64 9.43 4.05
N ARG A 101 -1.53 9.79 3.11
CA ARG A 101 -2.93 9.40 3.12
C ARG A 101 -3.31 8.80 1.78
N VAL A 102 -4.00 7.67 1.80
CA VAL A 102 -4.50 7.03 0.59
C VAL A 102 -6.00 6.83 0.76
N LYS A 103 -6.77 7.44 -0.12
CA LYS A 103 -8.23 7.40 -0.08
C LYS A 103 -8.77 6.25 -0.90
N PHE A 104 -9.75 5.55 -0.34
CA PHE A 104 -10.48 4.48 -1.01
C PHE A 104 -11.97 4.75 -0.97
N THR A 105 -12.57 4.76 -2.15
CA THR A 105 -14.02 4.84 -2.38
C THR A 105 -14.39 3.73 -3.35
N ASP A 106 -15.68 3.48 -3.57
CA ASP A 106 -16.11 2.46 -4.54
C ASP A 106 -15.48 2.71 -5.91
N HIS A 107 -15.49 3.95 -6.36
CA HIS A 107 -14.93 4.32 -7.65
C HIS A 107 -13.42 4.06 -7.72
N ILE A 108 -12.69 4.48 -6.69
CA ILE A 108 -11.23 4.29 -6.63
C ILE A 108 -10.87 2.80 -6.58
N LEU A 109 -11.61 2.01 -5.81
CA LEU A 109 -11.40 0.56 -5.74
C LEU A 109 -11.66 -0.12 -7.08
N GLU A 110 -12.72 0.28 -7.75
CA GLU A 110 -13.04 -0.23 -9.09
C GLU A 110 -11.92 0.10 -10.09
N GLU A 111 -11.46 1.35 -10.08
CA GLU A 111 -10.37 1.80 -10.95
C GLU A 111 -9.06 1.08 -10.62
N PHE A 112 -8.75 0.93 -9.35
CA PHE A 112 -7.57 0.22 -8.89
C PHE A 112 -7.53 -1.21 -9.45
N ASN A 113 -8.60 -1.94 -9.29
CA ASN A 113 -8.69 -3.32 -9.73
C ASN A 113 -8.68 -3.44 -11.26
N SER A 114 -9.30 -2.49 -11.95
CA SER A 114 -9.30 -2.44 -13.40
C SER A 114 -7.89 -2.18 -13.95
N VAL A 115 -7.16 -1.22 -13.39
CA VAL A 115 -5.79 -0.91 -13.80
C VAL A 115 -4.86 -2.09 -13.49
N ALA A 116 -4.97 -2.66 -12.32
CA ALA A 116 -4.14 -3.81 -11.91
C ALA A 116 -4.39 -5.01 -12.83
N HIS A 117 -5.64 -5.27 -13.18
CA HIS A 117 -5.99 -6.36 -14.08
C HIS A 117 -5.39 -6.15 -15.48
N ARG A 118 -5.56 -4.95 -16.06
CA ARG A 118 -5.00 -4.62 -17.37
C ARG A 118 -3.49 -4.70 -17.39
N LYS A 119 -2.83 -4.22 -16.34
CA LYS A 119 -1.36 -4.27 -16.24
C LYS A 119 -0.87 -5.70 -16.07
N ARG A 120 -1.59 -6.51 -15.32
CA ARG A 120 -1.26 -7.91 -15.17
C ARG A 120 -1.32 -8.66 -16.49
N GLU A 121 -2.34 -8.43 -17.30
CA GLU A 121 -2.46 -9.01 -18.64
C GLU A 121 -1.32 -8.57 -19.54
N LYS A 122 -0.99 -7.29 -19.55
CA LYS A 122 0.15 -6.76 -20.32
C LYS A 122 1.47 -7.36 -19.86
N LEU A 123 1.63 -7.51 -18.54
CA LEU A 123 2.84 -8.10 -17.98
C LEU A 123 3.05 -9.55 -18.40
N LEU A 124 2.00 -10.34 -18.38
CA LEU A 124 2.05 -11.71 -18.83
C LEU A 124 2.48 -11.80 -20.30
N ALA A 125 2.07 -10.80 -21.10
CA ALA A 125 2.44 -10.72 -22.50
C ALA A 125 3.86 -10.20 -22.73
N LEU A 126 4.34 -9.28 -21.89
CA LEU A 126 5.59 -8.57 -22.10
C LEU A 126 6.72 -8.94 -21.12
N PHE A 127 6.39 -9.65 -20.05
CA PHE A 127 7.34 -10.03 -19.00
C PHE A 127 8.07 -8.84 -18.35
N HIS A 128 7.42 -7.68 -18.23
CA HIS A 128 7.98 -6.48 -17.62
C HIS A 128 7.37 -6.18 -16.25
N TRP A 129 7.99 -6.70 -15.23
CA TRP A 129 7.63 -6.47 -13.83
C TRP A 129 7.69 -5.01 -13.42
N GLU A 130 8.78 -4.36 -13.83
CA GLU A 130 9.08 -2.96 -13.45
C GLU A 130 8.01 -1.99 -13.92
N THR A 131 7.35 -2.31 -15.03
CA THR A 131 6.30 -1.47 -15.60
C THR A 131 5.11 -1.27 -14.65
N VAL A 132 4.77 -2.30 -13.88
CA VAL A 132 3.65 -2.23 -12.92
C VAL A 132 4.00 -1.32 -11.76
N GLU A 133 5.21 -1.44 -11.21
CA GLU A 133 5.65 -0.57 -10.12
C GLU A 133 5.70 0.89 -10.54
N VAL A 134 6.26 1.16 -11.70
CA VAL A 134 6.34 2.53 -12.23
C VAL A 134 4.93 3.09 -12.44
N ALA A 135 4.02 2.32 -13.02
CA ALA A 135 2.65 2.76 -13.23
C ALA A 135 1.93 3.03 -11.90
N TRP A 136 2.16 2.18 -10.91
CA TRP A 136 1.55 2.35 -9.59
C TRP A 136 2.13 3.55 -8.84
N GLU A 137 3.43 3.76 -8.88
CA GLU A 137 4.07 4.94 -8.29
C GLU A 137 3.55 6.22 -8.93
N TYR A 138 3.42 6.21 -10.25
CA TYR A 138 2.86 7.32 -10.99
C TYR A 138 1.42 7.60 -10.58
N PHE A 139 0.62 6.55 -10.44
CA PHE A 139 -0.77 6.62 -9.98
C PHE A 139 -0.86 7.27 -8.59
N GLN A 140 -0.05 6.84 -7.64
CA GLN A 140 -0.02 7.42 -6.31
C GLN A 140 0.42 8.88 -6.31
N LYS A 141 1.38 9.23 -7.16
CA LYS A 141 1.95 10.57 -7.22
C LYS A 141 1.04 11.57 -7.93
N HIS A 142 0.40 11.16 -9.02
CA HIS A 142 -0.36 12.05 -9.89
C HIS A 142 -1.87 11.84 -9.87
N GLY A 143 -2.33 10.79 -9.20
CA GLY A 143 -3.74 10.44 -9.10
C GLY A 143 -4.25 9.69 -10.32
N LEU A 144 -5.54 9.36 -10.30
CA LEU A 144 -6.18 8.52 -11.32
C LEU A 144 -6.15 9.13 -12.72
N ARG A 145 -6.31 10.44 -12.82
CA ARG A 145 -6.40 11.13 -14.11
C ARG A 145 -5.12 10.99 -14.94
N ALA A 146 -3.99 10.83 -14.29
CA ALA A 146 -2.71 10.77 -14.98
C ALA A 146 -2.48 9.45 -15.72
N LEU A 147 -3.29 8.42 -15.45
CA LEU A 147 -3.18 7.11 -16.11
C LEU A 147 -4.16 6.94 -17.27
N PHE A 148 -5.03 7.89 -17.48
CA PHE A 148 -6.08 7.83 -18.51
C PHE A 148 -6.07 9.04 -19.47
#